data_da91e71ec47fb5f9bba0b0b5fa59e356
#
_entry.id   da91e71ec47fb5f9bba0b0b5fa59e356
#
_cell.length_a   1.000
_cell.length_b   1.000
_cell.length_c   1.000
_cell.angle_alpha   90.00
_cell.angle_beta   90.00
_cell.angle_gamma   90.00
#
_symmetry.space_group_name_H-M   'P 1'
#
loop_
_entity.id
_entity.type
_entity.pdbx_description
1 polymer ?
#
loop_
_entity_poly.entity_id
_entity_poly.type
_entity_poly.pdbx_seq_one_letter_code
_entity_poly.pdbx_strand_id
1 'polypeptide(L)'
;MTTAGVRPAASTPPLPGSPTAGPGELRGLDLVACRPLLAGPLEVLFPLDPGDRALVAAGDAIVAGTAIAERQRDPRLVELPASATSPGARAGDRWMSAGPSGVRLRRGGGAETGELLYQHGGHWALAAGEHPEPIECPLAGVVRDVRPGVGIRIRAQGRALRGVEALGDPTHGRLSLGSERGDQRQGRLRSSSLDVGLAGTILVIGSRVDAEALTRARAMGVRGVIVSGLAGKERRDFLASEGRQRAALHRLPPFAVIVLDGAIRRPIAGPVAAILEGLAGATVAITIDPPAIVFDEPGLAVASPPPGHVRVRSGERAGEEGRWAGLAGVRRFAGGTFLEAGWVVLRDEPAVAVPIADLERFA
;
A
#
# COMPACT_ATOMS: atom_id res chain seq x y z
N MET A 1 -37.20 -2.20 -67.01
CA MET A 1 -35.79 -1.96 -66.61
C MET A 1 -35.75 -0.67 -65.80
N THR A 2 -35.76 -0.79 -64.47
CA THR A 2 -35.93 0.34 -63.59
C THR A 2 -34.56 0.54 -62.88
N THR A 3 -33.89 1.66 -63.16
CA THR A 3 -32.62 2.05 -62.60
C THR A 3 -32.81 2.59 -61.16
N ALA A 4 -32.28 1.86 -60.18
CA ALA A 4 -32.25 2.31 -58.81
C ALA A 4 -31.24 3.43 -58.62
N GLY A 5 -31.72 4.60 -58.16
CA GLY A 5 -30.91 5.76 -57.85
C GLY A 5 -30.09 5.54 -56.56
N VAL A 6 -28.77 5.66 -56.65
CA VAL A 6 -27.84 5.69 -55.54
C VAL A 6 -28.01 7.02 -54.77
N ARG A 7 -28.41 6.96 -53.51
CA ARG A 7 -28.40 8.10 -52.62
C ARG A 7 -26.94 8.49 -52.31
N PRO A 8 -26.56 9.76 -52.35
CA PRO A 8 -25.24 10.20 -51.93
C PRO A 8 -25.11 10.05 -50.41
N ALA A 9 -23.96 9.51 -49.99
CA ALA A 9 -23.56 9.41 -48.61
C ALA A 9 -23.53 10.80 -47.93
N ALA A 10 -24.13 10.86 -46.74
CA ALA A 10 -24.08 12.08 -45.92
C ALA A 10 -22.62 12.45 -45.60
N SER A 11 -22.23 13.64 -46.00
CA SER A 11 -20.93 14.21 -45.72
C SER A 11 -20.75 14.36 -44.21
N THR A 12 -19.75 13.66 -43.64
CA THR A 12 -19.26 13.85 -42.29
C THR A 12 -18.83 15.30 -42.13
N PRO A 13 -19.28 16.04 -41.09
CA PRO A 13 -18.83 17.41 -40.88
C PRO A 13 -17.30 17.41 -40.62
N PRO A 14 -16.57 18.38 -41.13
CA PRO A 14 -15.12 18.46 -40.92
C PRO A 14 -14.82 18.56 -39.41
N LEU A 15 -13.89 17.71 -38.95
CA LEU A 15 -13.32 17.83 -37.61
C LEU A 15 -12.75 19.25 -37.44
N PRO A 16 -13.00 19.92 -36.31
CA PRO A 16 -12.37 21.22 -36.04
C PRO A 16 -10.85 21.02 -36.09
N GLY A 17 -10.19 21.89 -36.84
CA GLY A 17 -8.74 21.85 -37.11
C GLY A 17 -7.97 21.66 -35.78
N SER A 18 -6.91 20.85 -35.86
CA SER A 18 -5.99 20.64 -34.73
C SER A 18 -5.59 21.98 -34.12
N PRO A 19 -5.87 22.22 -32.82
CA PRO A 19 -5.51 23.48 -32.22
C PRO A 19 -3.98 23.61 -32.23
N THR A 20 -3.46 24.65 -32.89
CA THR A 20 -2.05 25.04 -32.77
C THR A 20 -1.82 25.56 -31.36
N ALA A 21 -0.81 25.01 -30.69
CA ALA A 21 -0.46 25.28 -29.30
C ALA A 21 -0.18 26.79 -29.06
N GLY A 22 -1.11 27.49 -28.45
CA GLY A 22 -1.00 28.90 -28.08
C GLY A 22 -1.27 29.16 -26.60
N PRO A 23 -1.00 30.34 -26.06
CA PRO A 23 -1.22 30.64 -24.63
C PRO A 23 -2.66 30.48 -24.14
N GLY A 24 -3.64 30.21 -25.03
CA GLY A 24 -5.02 29.86 -24.68
C GLY A 24 -5.24 28.39 -24.30
N GLU A 25 -4.27 27.52 -24.54
CA GLU A 25 -4.42 26.06 -24.34
C GLU A 25 -4.60 25.66 -22.88
N LEU A 26 -4.05 26.39 -21.93
CA LEU A 26 -4.17 26.10 -20.50
C LEU A 26 -5.44 26.71 -19.87
N ARG A 27 -6.23 27.45 -20.65
CA ARG A 27 -7.47 28.06 -20.14
C ARG A 27 -8.46 26.96 -19.74
N GLY A 28 -8.93 27.04 -18.50
CA GLY A 28 -9.83 26.04 -17.93
C GLY A 28 -9.15 24.80 -17.35
N LEU A 29 -7.83 24.67 -17.41
CA LEU A 29 -7.10 23.58 -16.76
C LEU A 29 -7.24 23.61 -15.22
N ASP A 30 -7.50 24.78 -14.66
CA ASP A 30 -7.80 25.00 -13.24
C ASP A 30 -9.09 24.30 -12.78
N LEU A 31 -10.03 24.02 -13.69
CA LEU A 31 -11.23 23.25 -13.42
C LEU A 31 -10.94 21.75 -13.26
N VAL A 32 -9.82 21.27 -13.76
CA VAL A 32 -9.40 19.87 -13.64
C VAL A 32 -8.89 19.62 -12.22
N ALA A 33 -9.41 18.54 -11.58
CA ALA A 33 -9.01 18.16 -10.23
C ALA A 33 -7.49 18.02 -10.12
N CYS A 34 -6.89 18.69 -9.12
CA CYS A 34 -5.46 18.65 -8.87
C CYS A 34 -5.11 17.64 -7.80
N ARG A 35 -4.19 16.73 -8.10
CA ARG A 35 -3.59 15.81 -7.16
C ARG A 35 -2.17 16.26 -6.83
N PRO A 36 -1.87 16.59 -5.56
CA PRO A 36 -0.51 16.90 -5.17
C PRO A 36 0.35 15.63 -5.29
N LEU A 37 1.52 15.74 -5.92
CA LEU A 37 2.47 14.65 -6.04
C LEU A 37 3.10 14.32 -4.70
N LEU A 38 3.51 15.37 -3.96
CA LEU A 38 4.13 15.21 -2.66
C LEU A 38 3.41 16.07 -1.62
N ALA A 39 3.30 15.51 -0.44
CA ALA A 39 2.93 16.25 0.77
C ALA A 39 4.19 16.60 1.57
N GLY A 40 4.13 17.68 2.36
CA GLY A 40 5.13 18.02 3.37
C GLY A 40 5.10 17.01 4.54
N PRO A 41 5.71 17.36 5.66
CA PRO A 41 5.75 16.47 6.83
C PRO A 41 4.36 15.95 7.19
N LEU A 42 4.26 14.63 7.35
CA LEU A 42 3.00 13.92 7.58
C LEU A 42 2.84 13.60 9.06
N GLU A 43 1.65 13.76 9.61
CA GLU A 43 1.31 13.20 10.91
C GLU A 43 0.71 11.81 10.71
N VAL A 44 1.33 10.81 11.34
CA VAL A 44 0.97 9.40 11.24
C VAL A 44 0.48 8.92 12.59
N LEU A 45 -0.64 8.20 12.60
CA LEU A 45 -1.17 7.54 13.78
C LEU A 45 -0.75 6.06 13.77
N PHE A 46 -0.07 5.64 14.83
CA PHE A 46 0.20 4.23 15.13
C PHE A 46 -0.82 3.77 16.16
N PRO A 47 -1.79 2.92 15.81
CA PRO A 47 -2.83 2.51 16.72
C PRO A 47 -2.26 1.63 17.85
N LEU A 48 -2.73 1.86 19.06
CA LEU A 48 -2.48 1.04 20.23
C LEU A 48 -3.76 0.32 20.64
N ASP A 49 -3.67 -1.00 20.82
CA ASP A 49 -4.76 -1.78 21.38
C ASP A 49 -4.87 -1.55 22.90
N PRO A 50 -6.05 -1.80 23.50
CA PRO A 50 -6.16 -1.82 24.95
C PRO A 50 -5.17 -2.80 25.58
N GLY A 51 -4.33 -2.30 26.50
CA GLY A 51 -3.26 -3.09 27.12
C GLY A 51 -1.87 -2.88 26.52
N ASP A 52 -1.76 -2.28 25.34
CA ASP A 52 -0.45 -1.88 24.80
C ASP A 52 0.17 -0.79 25.67
N ARG A 53 1.48 -0.91 25.93
CA ARG A 53 2.25 0.04 26.73
C ARG A 53 3.11 0.92 25.84
N ALA A 54 2.86 2.22 25.81
CA ALA A 54 3.73 3.16 25.14
C ALA A 54 5.12 3.22 25.81
N LEU A 55 6.19 3.26 25.00
CA LEU A 55 7.58 3.37 25.43
C LEU A 55 8.17 4.77 25.20
N VAL A 56 7.41 5.63 24.54
CA VAL A 56 7.81 6.99 24.16
C VAL A 56 6.83 8.01 24.70
N ALA A 57 7.29 9.25 24.83
CA ALA A 57 6.50 10.39 25.28
C ALA A 57 6.41 11.48 24.20
N ALA A 58 5.45 12.39 24.35
CA ALA A 58 5.35 13.54 23.47
C ALA A 58 6.61 14.40 23.53
N GLY A 59 7.15 14.76 22.38
CA GLY A 59 8.41 15.48 22.21
C GLY A 59 9.62 14.59 21.90
N ASP A 60 9.54 13.28 22.10
CA ASP A 60 10.65 12.38 21.82
C ASP A 60 10.96 12.35 20.31
N ALA A 61 12.26 12.45 20.00
CA ALA A 61 12.78 12.22 18.66
C ALA A 61 13.00 10.72 18.47
N ILE A 62 12.51 10.17 17.36
CA ILE A 62 12.60 8.76 17.04
C ILE A 62 13.25 8.56 15.67
N VAL A 63 13.90 7.42 15.49
CA VAL A 63 14.43 6.95 14.20
C VAL A 63 13.69 5.69 13.78
N ALA A 64 13.77 5.34 12.50
CA ALA A 64 13.19 4.10 12.01
C ALA A 64 13.76 2.89 12.76
N GLY A 65 12.89 1.95 13.15
CA GLY A 65 13.22 0.79 13.96
C GLY A 65 13.15 1.03 15.48
N THR A 66 12.88 2.26 15.95
CA THR A 66 12.67 2.53 17.37
C THR A 66 11.40 1.84 17.85
N ALA A 67 11.50 1.06 18.95
CA ALA A 67 10.34 0.52 19.64
C ALA A 67 9.56 1.66 20.32
N ILE A 68 8.36 1.94 19.84
CA ILE A 68 7.49 3.02 20.36
C ILE A 68 6.46 2.52 21.36
N ALA A 69 6.15 1.23 21.32
CA ALA A 69 5.26 0.59 22.27
C ALA A 69 5.62 -0.89 22.45
N GLU A 70 5.07 -1.50 23.49
CA GLU A 70 5.07 -2.96 23.71
C GLU A 70 3.63 -3.46 23.72
N ARG A 71 3.38 -4.51 22.97
CA ARG A 71 2.12 -5.23 22.92
C ARG A 71 2.24 -6.52 23.70
N GLN A 72 1.31 -6.74 24.62
CA GLN A 72 1.14 -8.05 25.25
C GLN A 72 0.50 -8.98 24.22
N ARG A 73 1.28 -9.88 23.67
CA ARG A 73 0.75 -10.84 22.69
C ARG A 73 0.62 -12.22 23.28
N ASP A 74 -0.17 -12.99 22.53
CA ASP A 74 -0.48 -14.40 22.74
C ASP A 74 0.76 -15.20 23.08
N PRO A 75 0.60 -16.21 23.95
CA PRO A 75 1.67 -17.01 24.44
C PRO A 75 2.45 -17.69 23.31
N ARG A 76 3.77 -17.75 23.45
CA ARG A 76 4.64 -18.48 22.54
C ARG A 76 4.34 -19.97 22.62
N LEU A 77 4.16 -20.63 21.48
CA LEU A 77 4.07 -22.09 21.42
C LEU A 77 5.44 -22.69 21.76
N VAL A 78 5.49 -23.48 22.82
CA VAL A 78 6.68 -24.22 23.25
C VAL A 78 6.31 -25.70 23.29
N GLU A 79 7.17 -26.53 22.72
CA GLU A 79 7.02 -28.00 22.87
C GLU A 79 7.58 -28.46 24.21
N LEU A 80 6.76 -29.13 24.97
CA LEU A 80 7.11 -29.76 26.24
C LEU A 80 7.04 -31.29 26.13
N PRO A 81 8.07 -32.05 26.55
CA PRO A 81 7.94 -33.49 26.67
C PRO A 81 6.78 -33.84 27.59
N ALA A 82 5.99 -34.85 27.26
CA ALA A 82 4.88 -35.31 28.12
C ALA A 82 5.34 -35.68 29.53
N SER A 83 6.60 -36.10 29.66
CA SER A 83 7.23 -36.38 30.96
C SER A 83 7.42 -35.16 31.84
N ALA A 84 7.34 -33.97 31.30
CA ALA A 84 7.44 -32.69 32.04
C ALA A 84 6.10 -32.25 32.64
N THR A 85 4.99 -32.97 32.34
CA THR A 85 3.67 -32.64 32.84
C THR A 85 3.22 -33.67 33.87
N SER A 86 2.23 -33.33 34.69
CA SER A 86 1.64 -34.28 35.67
C SER A 86 0.91 -35.44 34.95
N PRO A 87 0.94 -36.66 35.49
CA PRO A 87 0.11 -37.74 34.99
C PRO A 87 -1.37 -37.34 34.97
N GLY A 88 -1.99 -37.41 33.80
CA GLY A 88 -3.39 -37.03 33.63
C GLY A 88 -3.61 -35.56 33.22
N ALA A 89 -2.56 -34.81 32.85
CA ALA A 89 -2.65 -33.47 32.29
C ALA A 89 -3.57 -33.42 31.06
N ARG A 90 -4.39 -32.40 30.96
CA ARG A 90 -5.39 -32.18 29.90
C ARG A 90 -5.15 -30.84 29.20
N ALA A 91 -5.68 -30.74 28.00
CA ALA A 91 -5.75 -29.43 27.33
C ALA A 91 -6.55 -28.43 28.18
N GLY A 92 -6.04 -27.22 28.31
CA GLY A 92 -6.58 -26.21 29.21
C GLY A 92 -5.94 -26.13 30.59
N ASP A 93 -5.15 -27.16 31.01
CA ASP A 93 -4.44 -27.12 32.28
C ASP A 93 -3.31 -26.10 32.26
N ARG A 94 -3.14 -25.37 33.37
CA ARG A 94 -2.02 -24.46 33.54
C ARG A 94 -0.77 -25.21 33.99
N TRP A 95 0.30 -25.00 33.25
CA TRP A 95 1.62 -25.52 33.57
C TRP A 95 2.55 -24.42 34.12
N MET A 96 3.40 -24.77 35.07
CA MET A 96 4.38 -23.88 35.67
C MET A 96 5.76 -24.53 35.72
N SER A 97 6.80 -23.84 35.29
CA SER A 97 8.17 -24.37 35.26
C SER A 97 8.85 -24.51 36.65
N ALA A 98 8.21 -24.04 37.69
CA ALA A 98 8.77 -23.99 39.05
C ALA A 98 8.22 -25.15 39.92
N GLY A 99 8.45 -26.40 39.51
CA GLY A 99 8.24 -27.57 40.34
C GLY A 99 9.57 -28.24 40.71
N PRO A 100 9.62 -29.07 41.74
CA PRO A 100 10.86 -29.71 42.22
C PRO A 100 11.49 -30.71 41.24
N SER A 101 10.93 -30.93 40.09
CA SER A 101 11.41 -31.84 39.03
C SER A 101 12.22 -31.16 37.92
N GLY A 102 12.55 -29.92 38.05
CA GLY A 102 13.73 -29.31 37.44
C GLY A 102 13.92 -29.36 35.92
N VAL A 103 12.92 -29.28 35.07
CA VAL A 103 13.15 -28.94 33.66
C VAL A 103 13.10 -27.43 33.54
N ARG A 104 14.28 -26.79 33.62
CA ARG A 104 14.44 -25.35 33.38
C ARG A 104 14.58 -25.13 31.89
N LEU A 105 13.54 -24.62 31.23
CA LEU A 105 13.68 -23.98 29.96
C LEU A 105 14.32 -22.61 30.22
N ARG A 106 15.65 -22.53 30.15
CA ARG A 106 16.41 -21.31 30.36
C ARG A 106 16.46 -20.48 29.10
N ARG A 107 15.67 -19.41 29.08
CA ARG A 107 16.12 -18.14 28.50
C ARG A 107 15.55 -17.00 29.34
N GLY A 108 16.43 -16.35 30.11
CA GLY A 108 16.09 -15.10 30.82
C GLY A 108 15.26 -15.27 32.10
N GLY A 109 15.78 -15.91 33.13
CA GLY A 109 15.56 -15.58 34.54
C GLY A 109 14.17 -15.61 35.20
N GLY A 110 13.07 -15.91 34.51
CA GLY A 110 11.70 -15.95 35.07
C GLY A 110 11.10 -17.35 35.00
N ALA A 111 10.18 -17.67 35.96
CA ALA A 111 9.35 -18.88 35.89
C ALA A 111 8.43 -18.78 34.67
N GLU A 112 8.54 -19.71 33.73
CA GLU A 112 7.59 -19.78 32.61
C GLU A 112 6.29 -20.43 33.09
N THR A 113 5.18 -19.75 32.83
CA THR A 113 3.84 -20.28 33.04
C THR A 113 3.14 -20.35 31.70
N GLY A 114 2.29 -21.37 31.49
CA GLY A 114 1.57 -21.48 30.23
C GLY A 114 0.35 -22.39 30.35
N GLU A 115 -0.41 -22.47 29.28
CA GLU A 115 -1.56 -23.36 29.13
C GLU A 115 -1.22 -24.52 28.19
N LEU A 116 -1.55 -25.76 28.58
CA LEU A 116 -1.41 -26.92 27.72
C LEU A 116 -2.52 -26.93 26.67
N LEU A 117 -2.15 -26.93 25.40
CA LEU A 117 -3.12 -26.83 24.31
C LEU A 117 -3.54 -28.19 23.77
N TYR A 118 -2.58 -28.97 23.34
CA TYR A 118 -2.82 -30.33 22.80
C TYR A 118 -1.55 -31.17 22.90
N GLN A 119 -1.73 -32.52 22.83
CA GLN A 119 -0.62 -33.46 22.84
C GLN A 119 -0.46 -34.08 21.45
N HIS A 120 0.78 -34.13 20.96
CA HIS A 120 1.14 -34.79 19.71
C HIS A 120 2.55 -35.40 19.82
N GLY A 121 2.71 -36.65 19.34
CA GLY A 121 4.03 -37.29 19.26
C GLY A 121 4.77 -37.43 20.61
N GLY A 122 4.07 -37.55 21.75
CA GLY A 122 4.69 -37.60 23.07
C GLY A 122 5.12 -36.26 23.64
N HIS A 123 4.74 -35.13 22.99
CA HIS A 123 4.97 -33.79 23.43
C HIS A 123 3.66 -33.03 23.59
N TRP A 124 3.63 -32.12 24.57
CA TRP A 124 2.58 -31.10 24.70
C TRP A 124 2.95 -29.83 23.99
N ALA A 125 2.01 -29.23 23.27
CA ALA A 125 2.09 -27.86 22.86
C ALA A 125 1.66 -26.98 24.03
N LEU A 126 2.58 -26.17 24.56
CA LEU A 126 2.36 -25.23 25.64
C LEU A 126 2.26 -23.81 25.05
N ALA A 127 1.19 -23.13 25.37
CA ALA A 127 1.12 -21.69 25.19
C ALA A 127 1.83 -21.00 26.35
N ALA A 128 3.12 -20.71 26.21
CA ALA A 128 3.99 -20.21 27.30
C ALA A 128 4.08 -18.70 27.31
N GLY A 129 3.79 -18.10 28.45
CA GLY A 129 4.11 -16.74 28.84
C GLY A 129 3.54 -15.61 28.00
N GLU A 130 3.24 -14.49 28.61
CA GLU A 130 3.03 -13.22 27.93
C GLU A 130 4.41 -12.66 27.59
N HIS A 131 4.76 -12.62 26.30
CA HIS A 131 5.96 -11.93 25.85
C HIS A 131 5.57 -10.56 25.32
N PRO A 132 6.19 -9.48 25.86
CA PRO A 132 6.02 -8.18 25.26
C PRO A 132 6.65 -8.18 23.86
N GLU A 133 5.84 -7.91 22.84
CA GLU A 133 6.32 -7.72 21.46
C GLU A 133 6.49 -6.24 21.19
N PRO A 134 7.71 -5.79 20.79
CA PRO A 134 7.92 -4.40 20.46
C PRO A 134 7.16 -4.02 19.19
N ILE A 135 6.45 -2.89 19.24
CA ILE A 135 5.90 -2.21 18.09
C ILE A 135 6.93 -1.20 17.65
N GLU A 136 7.59 -1.49 16.52
CA GLU A 136 8.62 -0.63 15.96
C GLU A 136 8.02 0.44 15.04
N CYS A 137 8.53 1.67 15.17
CA CYS A 137 8.19 2.75 14.25
C CYS A 137 9.00 2.62 12.95
N PRO A 138 8.37 2.55 11.78
CA PRO A 138 9.09 2.49 10.52
C PRO A 138 9.63 3.85 10.04
N LEU A 139 9.41 4.93 10.80
CA LEU A 139 9.69 6.31 10.42
C LEU A 139 10.70 6.96 11.36
N ALA A 140 11.46 7.92 10.82
CA ALA A 140 12.09 8.96 11.63
C ALA A 140 11.11 10.13 11.83
N GLY A 141 11.14 10.76 13.01
CA GLY A 141 10.27 11.88 13.31
C GLY A 141 10.23 12.28 14.77
N VAL A 142 9.19 13.02 15.15
CA VAL A 142 8.96 13.49 16.52
C VAL A 142 7.57 13.05 16.99
N VAL A 143 7.51 12.47 18.18
CA VAL A 143 6.24 12.10 18.82
C VAL A 143 5.46 13.36 19.17
N ARG A 144 4.25 13.48 18.67
CA ARG A 144 3.37 14.64 18.91
C ARG A 144 2.42 14.41 20.06
N ASP A 145 1.89 13.21 20.18
CA ASP A 145 0.87 12.86 21.16
C ASP A 145 0.89 11.36 21.42
N VAL A 146 0.63 10.97 22.69
CA VAL A 146 0.51 9.58 23.12
C VAL A 146 -0.80 9.44 23.88
N ARG A 147 -1.72 8.62 23.34
CA ARG A 147 -3.02 8.33 23.96
C ARG A 147 -3.17 6.84 24.22
N PRO A 148 -3.09 6.41 25.48
CA PRO A 148 -3.25 5.00 25.85
C PRO A 148 -4.56 4.43 25.30
N GLY A 149 -4.50 3.21 24.69
CA GLY A 149 -5.65 2.56 24.08
C GLY A 149 -6.19 3.20 22.79
N VAL A 150 -5.53 4.24 22.29
CA VAL A 150 -5.89 4.93 21.03
C VAL A 150 -4.74 4.89 20.05
N GLY A 151 -3.57 5.41 20.42
CA GLY A 151 -2.40 5.42 19.55
C GLY A 151 -1.35 6.46 19.89
N ILE A 152 -0.25 6.37 19.14
CA ILE A 152 0.88 7.29 19.16
C ILE A 152 0.87 8.07 17.86
N ARG A 153 0.80 9.39 17.95
CA ARG A 153 0.87 10.28 16.79
C ARG A 153 2.29 10.78 16.61
N ILE A 154 2.83 10.57 15.42
CA ILE A 154 4.20 10.92 15.08
C ILE A 154 4.17 11.86 13.86
N ARG A 155 4.88 12.98 13.99
CA ARG A 155 5.18 13.85 12.85
C ARG A 155 6.42 13.30 12.16
N ALA A 156 6.20 12.64 11.01
CA ALA A 156 7.27 12.05 10.21
C ALA A 156 8.21 13.13 9.67
N GLN A 157 9.49 12.80 9.60
CA GLN A 157 10.48 13.58 8.86
C GLN A 157 10.39 13.22 7.37
N GLY A 158 10.68 14.20 6.50
CA GLY A 158 10.74 13.99 5.05
C GLY A 158 9.44 14.35 4.32
N ARG A 159 9.27 13.77 3.14
CA ARG A 159 8.16 14.00 2.21
C ARG A 159 7.30 12.75 2.09
N ALA A 160 6.06 12.91 1.65
CA ALA A 160 5.13 11.81 1.51
C ALA A 160 4.44 11.79 0.15
N LEU A 161 4.42 10.63 -0.50
CA LEU A 161 3.58 10.32 -1.65
C LEU A 161 2.31 9.64 -1.13
N ARG A 162 1.16 10.29 -1.29
CA ARG A 162 -0.11 9.75 -0.77
C ARG A 162 -0.68 8.65 -1.64
N GLY A 163 -1.15 7.58 -0.99
CA GLY A 163 -2.04 6.57 -1.56
C GLY A 163 -3.51 6.88 -1.25
N VAL A 164 -4.40 6.06 -1.78
CA VAL A 164 -5.85 6.10 -1.50
C VAL A 164 -6.21 5.17 -0.37
N GLU A 165 -5.47 4.06 -0.24
CA GLU A 165 -5.68 3.03 0.77
C GLU A 165 -4.34 2.35 1.08
N ALA A 166 -4.17 1.93 2.33
CA ALA A 166 -3.10 1.02 2.72
C ALA A 166 -3.67 -0.08 3.60
N LEU A 167 -3.15 -1.29 3.44
CA LEU A 167 -3.60 -2.51 4.13
C LEU A 167 -2.40 -3.15 4.83
N GLY A 168 -2.65 -3.84 5.94
CA GLY A 168 -1.63 -4.54 6.71
C GLY A 168 -1.02 -3.69 7.80
N ASP A 169 0.28 -3.86 8.06
CA ASP A 169 1.00 -3.19 9.14
C ASP A 169 1.95 -2.12 8.60
N PRO A 170 2.13 -0.99 9.30
CA PRO A 170 3.16 -0.01 8.93
C PRO A 170 4.53 -0.69 8.84
N THR A 171 5.29 -0.36 7.81
CA THR A 171 6.56 -1.04 7.56
C THR A 171 7.54 -0.13 6.84
N HIS A 172 8.82 -0.50 6.85
CA HIS A 172 9.86 0.16 6.08
C HIS A 172 10.75 -0.86 5.37
N GLY A 173 11.39 -0.42 4.31
CA GLY A 173 12.28 -1.25 3.53
C GLY A 173 12.90 -0.50 2.36
N ARG A 174 13.84 -1.14 1.68
CA ARG A 174 14.45 -0.59 0.49
C ARG A 174 13.49 -0.70 -0.70
N LEU A 175 13.25 0.40 -1.40
CA LEU A 175 12.38 0.41 -2.57
C LEU A 175 13.03 -0.37 -3.72
N SER A 176 12.30 -1.31 -4.27
CA SER A 176 12.73 -2.12 -5.44
C SER A 176 11.68 -2.05 -6.53
N LEU A 177 12.14 -1.88 -7.76
CA LEU A 177 11.26 -1.89 -8.92
C LEU A 177 11.06 -3.34 -9.37
N GLY A 178 9.83 -3.84 -9.32
CA GLY A 178 9.50 -5.26 -9.47
C GLY A 178 9.58 -5.84 -10.88
N SER A 179 10.18 -5.13 -11.84
CA SER A 179 10.33 -5.59 -13.23
C SER A 179 11.69 -5.20 -13.80
N GLU A 180 12.50 -6.19 -14.16
CA GLU A 180 13.83 -5.96 -14.76
C GLU A 180 13.76 -5.49 -16.23
N ARG A 181 12.66 -5.74 -16.95
CA ARG A 181 12.50 -5.36 -18.38
C ARG A 181 11.01 -5.26 -18.73
N GLY A 182 10.50 -4.04 -18.80
CA GLY A 182 9.14 -3.79 -19.25
C GLY A 182 8.56 -2.51 -18.66
N ASP A 183 7.43 -2.08 -19.17
CA ASP A 183 6.72 -0.92 -18.65
C ASP A 183 6.30 -1.16 -17.18
N GLN A 184 7.10 -0.66 -16.25
CA GLN A 184 6.90 -0.79 -14.80
C GLN A 184 5.55 -0.23 -14.35
N ARG A 185 4.98 0.69 -15.14
CA ARG A 185 3.67 1.28 -14.88
C ARG A 185 2.52 0.26 -15.03
N GLN A 186 2.74 -0.80 -15.81
CA GLN A 186 1.78 -1.88 -16.08
C GLN A 186 2.21 -3.25 -15.52
N GLY A 187 3.28 -3.30 -14.75
CA GLY A 187 3.87 -4.52 -14.23
C GLY A 187 2.86 -5.44 -13.52
N ARG A 188 3.11 -6.73 -13.58
CA ARG A 188 2.36 -7.76 -12.87
C ARG A 188 3.28 -8.53 -11.93
N LEU A 189 2.91 -8.61 -10.65
CA LEU A 189 3.56 -9.54 -9.74
C LEU A 189 3.09 -10.97 -10.07
N ARG A 190 4.05 -11.81 -10.45
CA ARG A 190 3.84 -13.26 -10.55
C ARG A 190 4.53 -13.92 -9.37
N SER A 191 3.89 -14.93 -8.81
CA SER A 191 4.51 -15.73 -7.74
C SER A 191 5.84 -16.37 -8.15
N SER A 192 6.04 -16.63 -9.45
CA SER A 192 7.29 -17.17 -10.01
C SER A 192 8.42 -16.15 -10.14
N SER A 193 8.14 -14.84 -10.07
CA SER A 193 9.16 -13.77 -10.15
C SER A 193 9.65 -13.33 -8.76
N LEU A 194 9.13 -13.91 -7.69
CA LEU A 194 9.59 -13.63 -6.34
C LEU A 194 10.84 -14.46 -6.02
N ASP A 195 11.87 -13.78 -5.61
CA ASP A 195 13.19 -14.33 -5.24
C ASP A 195 13.50 -13.98 -3.78
N VAL A 196 14.29 -14.81 -3.13
CA VAL A 196 14.78 -14.59 -1.75
C VAL A 196 15.57 -13.28 -1.62
N GLY A 197 16.22 -12.83 -2.71
CA GLY A 197 16.91 -11.54 -2.78
C GLY A 197 16.01 -10.31 -2.57
N LEU A 198 14.68 -10.49 -2.60
CA LEU A 198 13.70 -9.43 -2.36
C LEU A 198 13.32 -9.27 -0.88
N ALA A 199 13.89 -10.10 0.02
CA ALA A 199 13.65 -9.96 1.46
C ALA A 199 14.07 -8.56 1.95
N GLY A 200 13.26 -7.96 2.82
CA GLY A 200 13.49 -6.61 3.35
C GLY A 200 13.15 -5.47 2.40
N THR A 201 12.63 -5.75 1.20
CA THR A 201 12.29 -4.71 0.22
C THR A 201 10.81 -4.34 0.22
N ILE A 202 10.53 -3.16 -0.35
CA ILE A 202 9.19 -2.72 -0.74
C ILE A 202 9.15 -2.72 -2.27
N LEU A 203 8.23 -3.50 -2.86
CA LEU A 203 8.17 -3.72 -4.30
C LEU A 203 7.18 -2.79 -4.99
N VAL A 204 7.58 -2.15 -6.07
CA VAL A 204 6.68 -1.43 -6.99
C VAL A 204 6.20 -2.41 -8.07
N ILE A 205 4.90 -2.63 -8.19
CA ILE A 205 4.35 -3.72 -9.04
C ILE A 205 3.47 -3.20 -10.19
N GLY A 206 3.13 -1.96 -10.25
CA GLY A 206 2.22 -1.48 -11.30
C GLY A 206 0.76 -1.87 -11.03
N SER A 207 0.07 -2.55 -11.96
CA SER A 207 -1.39 -2.61 -11.95
C SER A 207 -2.02 -3.99 -11.65
N ARG A 208 -1.22 -5.04 -11.56
CA ARG A 208 -1.74 -6.42 -11.45
C ARG A 208 -1.08 -7.20 -10.34
N VAL A 209 -1.82 -7.43 -9.29
CA VAL A 209 -1.44 -8.31 -8.17
C VAL A 209 -2.66 -9.14 -7.77
N ASP A 210 -2.42 -10.38 -7.39
CA ASP A 210 -3.42 -11.25 -6.77
C ASP A 210 -3.09 -11.50 -5.29
N ALA A 211 -4.07 -11.93 -4.52
CA ALA A 211 -3.94 -12.14 -3.09
C ALA A 211 -2.92 -13.25 -2.75
N GLU A 212 -2.78 -14.26 -3.61
CA GLU A 212 -1.80 -15.33 -3.43
C GLU A 212 -0.37 -14.78 -3.57
N ALA A 213 -0.12 -13.96 -4.59
CA ALA A 213 1.18 -13.33 -4.78
C ALA A 213 1.55 -12.41 -3.60
N LEU A 214 0.60 -11.69 -3.01
CA LEU A 214 0.82 -10.88 -1.80
C LEU A 214 1.19 -11.76 -0.60
N THR A 215 0.45 -12.84 -0.37
CA THR A 215 0.73 -13.77 0.72
C THR A 215 2.11 -14.42 0.57
N ARG A 216 2.47 -14.81 -0.66
CA ARG A 216 3.78 -15.37 -0.97
C ARG A 216 4.91 -14.36 -0.82
N ALA A 217 4.73 -13.13 -1.29
CA ALA A 217 5.71 -12.06 -1.12
C ALA A 217 6.04 -11.85 0.36
N ARG A 218 5.02 -11.80 1.22
CA ARG A 218 5.20 -11.72 2.67
C ARG A 218 5.97 -12.91 3.23
N ALA A 219 5.61 -14.14 2.84
CA ALA A 219 6.31 -15.35 3.30
C ALA A 219 7.80 -15.38 2.90
N MET A 220 8.15 -14.72 1.79
CA MET A 220 9.53 -14.56 1.33
C MET A 220 10.27 -13.37 1.96
N GLY A 221 9.66 -12.69 2.93
CA GLY A 221 10.29 -11.59 3.66
C GLY A 221 10.22 -10.23 2.99
N VAL A 222 9.43 -10.08 1.90
CA VAL A 222 9.09 -8.76 1.34
C VAL A 222 8.33 -7.97 2.40
N ARG A 223 8.69 -6.71 2.57
CA ARG A 223 8.09 -5.82 3.60
C ARG A 223 6.84 -5.12 3.13
N GLY A 224 6.71 -4.89 1.85
CA GLY A 224 5.51 -4.23 1.33
C GLY A 224 5.44 -4.19 -0.19
N VAL A 225 4.27 -3.79 -0.67
CA VAL A 225 3.96 -3.74 -2.09
C VAL A 225 3.24 -2.44 -2.42
N ILE A 226 3.70 -1.77 -3.47
CA ILE A 226 3.09 -0.56 -4.03
C ILE A 226 2.38 -0.93 -5.32
N VAL A 227 1.07 -0.71 -5.37
CA VAL A 227 0.25 -0.99 -6.56
C VAL A 227 -0.55 0.24 -6.99
N SER A 228 -0.81 0.38 -8.27
CA SER A 228 -1.71 1.42 -8.76
C SER A 228 -3.15 1.18 -8.34
N GLY A 229 -3.61 -0.08 -8.43
CA GLY A 229 -4.96 -0.45 -8.07
C GLY A 229 -5.07 -1.86 -7.53
N LEU A 230 -6.03 -2.07 -6.62
CA LEU A 230 -6.34 -3.38 -6.04
C LEU A 230 -7.83 -3.64 -6.15
N ALA A 231 -8.23 -4.63 -6.96
CA ALA A 231 -9.64 -4.94 -7.13
C ALA A 231 -10.26 -5.47 -5.83
N GLY A 232 -11.56 -5.22 -5.65
CA GLY A 232 -12.25 -5.53 -4.42
C GLY A 232 -12.23 -7.00 -4.02
N LYS A 233 -12.10 -7.92 -4.98
CA LYS A 233 -11.93 -9.35 -4.71
C LYS A 233 -10.57 -9.61 -4.05
N GLU A 234 -9.48 -9.19 -4.68
CA GLU A 234 -8.11 -9.38 -4.20
C GLU A 234 -7.91 -8.74 -2.82
N ARG A 235 -8.53 -7.56 -2.60
CA ARG A 235 -8.55 -6.90 -1.30
C ARG A 235 -9.20 -7.76 -0.21
N ARG A 236 -10.40 -8.30 -0.48
CA ARG A 236 -11.11 -9.16 0.49
C ARG A 236 -10.35 -10.46 0.77
N ASP A 237 -9.81 -11.08 -0.28
CA ASP A 237 -9.07 -12.34 -0.16
C ASP A 237 -7.78 -12.15 0.65
N PHE A 238 -7.07 -11.03 0.43
CA PHE A 238 -5.89 -10.66 1.20
C PHE A 238 -6.25 -10.44 2.68
N LEU A 239 -7.25 -9.62 3.00
CA LEU A 239 -7.66 -9.35 4.38
C LEU A 239 -8.15 -10.61 5.09
N ALA A 240 -8.87 -11.50 4.41
CA ALA A 240 -9.29 -12.78 4.96
C ALA A 240 -8.10 -13.71 5.23
N SER A 241 -7.07 -13.71 4.38
CA SER A 241 -5.82 -14.43 4.61
C SER A 241 -5.07 -13.90 5.84
N GLU A 242 -4.95 -12.57 5.95
CA GLU A 242 -4.35 -11.90 7.10
C GLU A 242 -5.04 -12.29 8.42
N GLY A 243 -6.38 -12.21 8.44
CA GLY A 243 -7.18 -12.58 9.63
C GLY A 243 -6.95 -14.04 10.06
N ARG A 244 -6.93 -14.98 9.09
CA ARG A 244 -6.65 -16.39 9.39
C ARG A 244 -5.25 -16.62 9.92
N GLN A 245 -4.24 -15.96 9.33
CA GLN A 245 -2.86 -16.11 9.78
C GLN A 245 -2.64 -15.52 11.17
N ARG A 246 -3.25 -14.38 11.48
CA ARG A 246 -3.23 -13.82 12.84
C ARG A 246 -3.92 -14.69 13.87
N ALA A 247 -5.07 -15.30 13.50
CA ALA A 247 -5.80 -16.22 14.37
C ALA A 247 -5.05 -17.54 14.62
N ALA A 248 -4.14 -17.93 13.73
CA ALA A 248 -3.33 -19.16 13.89
C ALA A 248 -2.10 -18.98 14.80
N LEU A 249 -2.01 -17.90 15.57
CA LEU A 249 -0.91 -17.58 16.50
C LEU A 249 0.48 -17.48 15.86
N HIS A 250 0.55 -17.35 14.55
CA HIS A 250 1.83 -17.17 13.86
C HIS A 250 2.25 -15.71 13.93
N ARG A 251 3.48 -15.49 14.40
CA ARG A 251 4.12 -14.18 14.31
C ARG A 251 4.38 -13.85 12.84
N LEU A 252 3.58 -12.96 12.32
CA LEU A 252 3.74 -12.49 10.94
C LEU A 252 4.69 -11.29 10.92
N PRO A 253 5.68 -11.28 10.01
CA PRO A 253 6.48 -10.08 9.79
C PRO A 253 5.58 -8.94 9.31
N PRO A 254 5.85 -7.69 9.72
CA PRO A 254 5.11 -6.53 9.22
C PRO A 254 5.12 -6.49 7.70
N PHE A 255 3.94 -6.29 7.11
CA PHE A 255 3.75 -6.23 5.67
C PHE A 255 2.64 -5.26 5.31
N ALA A 256 2.88 -4.39 4.35
CA ALA A 256 1.91 -3.41 3.90
C ALA A 256 1.64 -3.52 2.40
N VAL A 257 0.40 -3.25 2.01
CA VAL A 257 0.02 -3.02 0.62
C VAL A 257 -0.51 -1.61 0.50
N ILE A 258 0.15 -0.74 -0.27
CA ILE A 258 -0.35 0.60 -0.54
C ILE A 258 -0.91 0.68 -1.96
N VAL A 259 -2.12 1.20 -2.06
CA VAL A 259 -2.88 1.39 -3.30
C VAL A 259 -2.86 2.86 -3.65
N LEU A 260 -2.36 3.20 -4.83
CA LEU A 260 -2.16 4.58 -5.26
C LEU A 260 -3.42 5.21 -5.85
N ASP A 261 -4.24 4.44 -6.57
CA ASP A 261 -5.32 4.93 -7.42
C ASP A 261 -6.70 4.30 -7.19
N GLY A 262 -6.83 3.35 -6.25
CA GLY A 262 -8.10 2.72 -5.89
C GLY A 262 -8.35 1.35 -6.54
N ALA A 263 -9.63 1.00 -6.82
CA ALA A 263 -9.99 -0.35 -7.22
C ALA A 263 -9.80 -0.64 -8.72
N ILE A 264 -9.64 0.37 -9.53
CA ILE A 264 -9.53 0.22 -11.00
C ILE A 264 -8.08 -0.13 -11.37
N ARG A 265 -7.93 -1.18 -12.17
CA ARG A 265 -6.63 -1.59 -12.71
C ARG A 265 -6.20 -0.66 -13.83
N ARG A 266 -5.23 0.18 -13.57
CA ARG A 266 -4.64 1.13 -14.51
C ARG A 266 -3.14 1.28 -14.25
N PRO A 267 -2.35 1.76 -15.22
CA PRO A 267 -0.93 2.02 -15.01
C PRO A 267 -0.71 3.04 -13.88
N ILE A 268 0.42 2.97 -13.21
CA ILE A 268 0.85 4.04 -12.30
C ILE A 268 1.00 5.33 -13.12
N ALA A 269 0.50 6.45 -12.60
CA ALA A 269 0.64 7.75 -13.26
C ALA A 269 2.12 8.08 -13.54
N GLY A 270 2.43 8.63 -14.72
CA GLY A 270 3.80 8.94 -15.13
C GLY A 270 4.57 9.76 -14.11
N PRO A 271 4.03 10.88 -13.61
CA PRO A 271 4.70 11.67 -12.58
C PRO A 271 4.96 10.90 -11.28
N VAL A 272 4.03 10.02 -10.88
CA VAL A 272 4.19 9.16 -9.69
C VAL A 272 5.24 8.07 -9.95
N ALA A 273 5.23 7.46 -11.13
CA ALA A 273 6.23 6.47 -11.53
C ALA A 273 7.65 7.06 -11.51
N ALA A 274 7.83 8.28 -12.03
CA ALA A 274 9.11 8.97 -12.02
C ALA A 274 9.64 9.21 -10.59
N ILE A 275 8.77 9.53 -9.63
CA ILE A 275 9.14 9.65 -8.22
C ILE A 275 9.61 8.29 -7.67
N LEU A 276 8.83 7.22 -7.92
CA LEU A 276 9.18 5.89 -7.45
C LEU A 276 10.48 5.36 -8.08
N GLU A 277 10.72 5.68 -9.35
CA GLU A 277 11.98 5.37 -10.05
C GLU A 277 13.16 6.12 -9.42
N GLY A 278 12.98 7.40 -9.10
CA GLY A 278 13.99 8.20 -8.41
C GLY A 278 14.28 7.73 -6.98
N LEU A 279 13.35 7.03 -6.35
CA LEU A 279 13.50 6.42 -5.02
C LEU A 279 14.06 4.99 -5.07
N ALA A 280 14.34 4.44 -6.25
CA ALA A 280 14.85 3.06 -6.36
C ALA A 280 16.14 2.88 -5.54
N GLY A 281 16.15 1.90 -4.66
CA GLY A 281 17.27 1.63 -3.74
C GLY A 281 17.25 2.44 -2.45
N ALA A 282 16.47 3.51 -2.35
CA ALA A 282 16.30 4.28 -1.11
C ALA A 282 15.44 3.53 -0.09
N THR A 283 15.60 3.88 1.18
CA THR A 283 14.73 3.37 2.25
C THR A 283 13.47 4.22 2.30
N VAL A 284 12.31 3.56 2.20
CA VAL A 284 11.00 4.19 2.31
C VAL A 284 10.17 3.49 3.36
N ALA A 285 9.18 4.18 3.91
CA ALA A 285 8.21 3.59 4.82
C ALA A 285 6.80 3.67 4.23
N ILE A 286 5.96 2.66 4.49
CA ILE A 286 4.53 2.67 4.19
C ILE A 286 3.78 2.90 5.50
N THR A 287 2.91 3.89 5.52
CA THR A 287 2.00 4.21 6.63
C THR A 287 0.58 3.82 6.26
N ILE A 288 -0.23 3.49 7.28
CA ILE A 288 -1.61 3.04 7.09
C ILE A 288 -2.60 4.20 7.29
N ASP A 289 -2.38 5.01 8.31
CA ASP A 289 -3.22 6.17 8.62
C ASP A 289 -2.35 7.42 8.84
N PRO A 290 -2.35 8.35 7.88
CA PRO A 290 -2.90 8.26 6.54
C PRO A 290 -2.10 7.32 5.62
N PRO A 291 -2.72 6.76 4.56
CA PRO A 291 -2.03 5.92 3.60
C PRO A 291 -1.00 6.73 2.81
N ALA A 292 0.28 6.43 3.01
CA ALA A 292 1.35 7.16 2.34
C ALA A 292 2.65 6.35 2.26
N ILE A 293 3.49 6.70 1.29
CA ILE A 293 4.89 6.31 1.20
C ILE A 293 5.69 7.50 1.71
N VAL A 294 6.39 7.33 2.83
CA VAL A 294 7.22 8.38 3.46
C VAL A 294 8.69 8.11 3.19
N PHE A 295 9.43 9.14 2.85
CA PHE A 295 10.86 9.04 2.55
C PHE A 295 11.58 10.35 2.88
N ASP A 296 12.84 10.24 3.22
CA ASP A 296 13.73 11.37 3.51
C ASP A 296 14.93 11.33 2.57
N GLU A 297 14.68 11.75 1.33
CA GLU A 297 15.69 11.86 0.27
C GLU A 297 15.80 13.31 -0.18
N PRO A 298 16.65 14.11 0.47
CA PRO A 298 16.75 15.55 0.20
C PRO A 298 17.26 15.85 -1.22
N GLY A 299 18.01 14.92 -1.81
CA GLY A 299 18.54 15.03 -3.17
C GLY A 299 17.57 14.61 -4.28
N LEU A 300 16.39 14.07 -3.94
CA LEU A 300 15.42 13.64 -4.94
C LEU A 300 14.86 14.83 -5.71
N ALA A 301 15.26 14.95 -6.97
CA ALA A 301 14.67 15.91 -7.89
C ALA A 301 13.31 15.40 -8.37
N VAL A 302 12.25 16.02 -7.89
CA VAL A 302 10.90 15.74 -8.39
C VAL A 302 10.66 16.64 -9.60
N ALA A 303 10.71 16.05 -10.78
CA ALA A 303 10.36 16.77 -11.99
C ALA A 303 8.87 17.16 -11.95
N SER A 304 8.58 18.43 -12.13
CA SER A 304 7.20 18.87 -12.34
C SER A 304 6.67 18.25 -13.63
N PRO A 305 5.42 17.80 -13.66
CA PRO A 305 4.80 17.33 -14.89
C PRO A 305 4.87 18.42 -15.98
N PRO A 306 4.94 18.04 -17.26
CA PRO A 306 4.90 19.00 -18.34
C PRO A 306 3.66 19.91 -18.23
N PRO A 307 3.75 21.17 -18.64
CA PRO A 307 2.59 22.07 -18.64
C PRO A 307 1.40 21.45 -19.40
N GLY A 308 0.23 21.47 -18.77
CA GLY A 308 -0.97 20.88 -19.35
C GLY A 308 -1.05 19.35 -19.29
N HIS A 309 -0.14 18.68 -18.59
CA HIS A 309 -0.23 17.22 -18.38
C HIS A 309 -1.50 16.87 -17.60
N VAL A 310 -2.29 15.97 -18.16
CA VAL A 310 -3.52 15.44 -17.55
C VAL A 310 -3.60 13.92 -17.72
N ARG A 311 -4.34 13.28 -16.82
CA ARG A 311 -4.61 11.85 -16.84
C ARG A 311 -6.10 11.59 -16.78
N VAL A 312 -6.57 10.58 -17.51
CA VAL A 312 -7.95 10.11 -17.46
C VAL A 312 -8.13 9.19 -16.25
N ARG A 313 -9.05 9.53 -15.35
CA ARG A 313 -9.31 8.77 -14.10
C ARG A 313 -10.27 7.60 -14.30
N SER A 314 -11.26 7.74 -15.17
CA SER A 314 -12.35 6.78 -15.33
C SER A 314 -12.78 6.63 -16.79
N GLY A 315 -13.67 5.66 -17.05
CA GLY A 315 -14.13 5.31 -18.39
C GLY A 315 -13.20 4.37 -19.15
N GLU A 316 -13.44 4.21 -20.43
CA GLU A 316 -12.71 3.27 -21.31
C GLU A 316 -11.22 3.60 -21.43
N ARG A 317 -10.89 4.89 -21.33
CA ARG A 317 -9.53 5.41 -21.43
C ARG A 317 -8.84 5.61 -20.06
N ALA A 318 -9.38 5.01 -19.01
CA ALA A 318 -8.82 5.15 -17.65
C ALA A 318 -7.35 4.77 -17.58
N GLY A 319 -6.51 5.68 -17.08
CA GLY A 319 -5.06 5.53 -16.97
C GLY A 319 -4.27 6.08 -18.15
N GLU A 320 -4.93 6.51 -19.24
CA GLU A 320 -4.26 7.21 -20.32
C GLU A 320 -3.86 8.63 -19.89
N GLU A 321 -2.73 9.06 -20.37
CA GLU A 321 -2.16 10.37 -20.07
C GLU A 321 -1.97 11.14 -21.35
N GLY A 322 -2.10 12.45 -21.25
CA GLY A 322 -2.00 13.30 -22.40
C GLY A 322 -1.85 14.79 -22.04
N ARG A 323 -2.05 15.63 -23.03
CA ARG A 323 -1.94 17.07 -22.90
C ARG A 323 -3.31 17.72 -23.05
N TRP A 324 -3.64 18.58 -22.10
CA TRP A 324 -4.80 19.46 -22.17
C TRP A 324 -4.71 20.40 -23.36
N ALA A 325 -5.78 20.49 -24.16
CA ALA A 325 -5.87 21.34 -25.33
C ALA A 325 -7.03 22.37 -25.27
N GLY A 326 -7.63 22.54 -24.08
CA GLY A 326 -8.65 23.55 -23.83
C GLY A 326 -10.03 22.96 -23.54
N LEU A 327 -11.00 23.86 -23.28
CA LEU A 327 -12.38 23.48 -22.99
C LEU A 327 -13.08 23.00 -24.27
N ALA A 328 -13.81 21.88 -24.19
CA ALA A 328 -14.67 21.37 -25.26
C ALA A 328 -16.14 21.81 -25.10
N GLY A 329 -16.48 22.43 -23.96
CA GLY A 329 -17.86 22.73 -23.57
C GLY A 329 -18.66 21.50 -23.24
N VAL A 330 -19.98 21.65 -23.18
CA VAL A 330 -20.89 20.53 -22.89
C VAL A 330 -20.93 19.55 -24.07
N ARG A 331 -20.68 18.27 -23.82
CA ARG A 331 -20.67 17.19 -24.80
C ARG A 331 -21.57 16.04 -24.35
N ARG A 332 -22.15 15.34 -25.32
CA ARG A 332 -22.91 14.10 -25.07
C ARG A 332 -21.97 12.92 -25.07
N PHE A 333 -22.01 12.13 -24.01
CA PHE A 333 -21.21 10.91 -23.83
C PHE A 333 -22.05 9.63 -23.96
N ALA A 334 -21.39 8.48 -23.94
CA ALA A 334 -22.05 7.18 -23.93
C ALA A 334 -23.09 7.12 -22.79
N GLY A 335 -24.25 6.53 -23.04
CA GLY A 335 -25.36 6.56 -22.09
C GLY A 335 -26.25 7.81 -22.15
N GLY A 336 -25.95 8.76 -23.04
CA GLY A 336 -26.80 9.94 -23.30
C GLY A 336 -26.60 11.10 -22.32
N THR A 337 -25.66 11.00 -21.40
CA THR A 337 -25.36 12.05 -20.42
C THR A 337 -24.62 13.22 -21.07
N PHE A 338 -25.02 14.45 -20.71
CA PHE A 338 -24.34 15.69 -21.11
C PHE A 338 -23.43 16.15 -19.98
N LEU A 339 -22.12 16.28 -20.26
CA LEU A 339 -21.10 16.67 -19.27
C LEU A 339 -20.21 17.77 -19.87
N GLU A 340 -19.71 18.64 -19.01
CA GLU A 340 -18.63 19.53 -19.37
C GLU A 340 -17.36 18.74 -19.65
N ALA A 341 -16.70 19.06 -20.76
CA ALA A 341 -15.56 18.32 -21.27
C ALA A 341 -14.40 19.22 -21.63
N GLY A 342 -13.21 18.64 -21.60
CA GLY A 342 -11.99 19.22 -22.11
C GLY A 342 -11.46 18.42 -23.30
N TRP A 343 -10.81 19.11 -24.22
CA TRP A 343 -10.01 18.49 -25.26
C TRP A 343 -8.69 18.00 -24.69
N VAL A 344 -8.37 16.72 -24.92
CA VAL A 344 -7.10 16.10 -24.49
C VAL A 344 -6.47 15.40 -25.69
N VAL A 345 -5.20 15.68 -25.93
CA VAL A 345 -4.37 14.97 -26.91
C VAL A 345 -3.70 13.80 -26.19
N LEU A 346 -4.13 12.58 -26.50
CA LEU A 346 -3.61 11.34 -25.94
C LEU A 346 -2.64 10.70 -26.95
N ARG A 347 -1.40 10.41 -26.55
CA ARG A 347 -0.41 9.63 -27.34
C ARG A 347 -0.36 9.97 -28.84
N ASP A 348 -0.25 11.22 -29.20
CA ASP A 348 -0.22 11.68 -30.60
C ASP A 348 -1.46 11.35 -31.43
N GLU A 349 -2.55 10.97 -30.80
CA GLU A 349 -3.86 10.83 -31.41
C GLU A 349 -4.54 12.21 -31.61
N PRO A 350 -5.56 12.31 -32.47
CA PRO A 350 -6.40 13.49 -32.51
C PRO A 350 -6.99 13.81 -31.13
N ALA A 351 -7.18 15.12 -30.86
CA ALA A 351 -7.76 15.54 -29.59
C ALA A 351 -9.14 14.90 -29.38
N VAL A 352 -9.33 14.30 -28.21
CA VAL A 352 -10.58 13.66 -27.80
C VAL A 352 -11.25 14.47 -26.70
N ALA A 353 -12.59 14.50 -26.69
CA ALA A 353 -13.32 15.13 -25.60
C ALA A 353 -13.42 14.16 -24.42
N VAL A 354 -12.98 14.60 -23.26
CA VAL A 354 -13.03 13.82 -21.99
C VAL A 354 -13.79 14.65 -20.96
N PRO A 355 -14.75 14.08 -20.19
CA PRO A 355 -15.40 14.82 -19.12
C PRO A 355 -14.36 15.41 -18.15
N ILE A 356 -14.52 16.67 -17.75
CA ILE A 356 -13.59 17.32 -16.81
C ILE A 356 -13.53 16.56 -15.48
N ALA A 357 -14.68 16.03 -15.03
CA ALA A 357 -14.76 15.22 -13.82
C ALA A 357 -13.95 13.91 -13.87
N ASP A 358 -13.66 13.42 -15.08
CA ASP A 358 -12.86 12.21 -15.32
C ASP A 358 -11.37 12.51 -15.53
N LEU A 359 -10.96 13.76 -15.39
CA LEU A 359 -9.58 14.19 -15.54
C LEU A 359 -8.94 14.51 -14.19
N GLU A 360 -7.63 14.31 -14.10
CA GLU A 360 -6.78 14.80 -13.02
C GLU A 360 -5.50 15.41 -13.59
N ARG A 361 -4.98 16.41 -12.89
CA ARG A 361 -3.65 16.98 -13.10
C ARG A 361 -2.81 16.81 -11.84
N PHE A 362 -1.51 16.92 -11.98
CA PHE A 362 -0.55 16.75 -10.89
C PHE A 362 0.14 18.08 -10.58
N ALA A 363 0.41 18.34 -9.29
CA ALA A 363 1.13 19.52 -8.82
C ALA A 363 2.18 19.16 -7.77
#